data_69b2631960a3da5716e8d6f35e5633a1
#
_entry.id   69b2631960a3da5716e8d6f35e5633a1
#
_cell.length_a   1.000
_cell.length_b   1.000
_cell.length_c   1.000
_cell.angle_alpha   90.00
_cell.angle_beta   90.00
_cell.angle_gamma   90.00
#
_symmetry.space_group_name_H-M   'P 1'
#
loop_
_entity.id
_entity.type
_entity.pdbx_description
1 polymer ?
#
loop_
_entity_poly.entity_id
_entity_poly.type
_entity_poly.pdbx_seq_one_letter_code
_entity_poly.pdbx_strand_id
1 'polypeptide(L)'
;MHFSLEKPEALIIAKIAESASSLGLDAFVVGGFVRDKLLGRPCKDIDVVCLGDAIALANAVSALFVPQPKVSWFKNFGTAHFNIKGYDVEFVGARKESYQQESRNPIVEQGTLQDDQERRDFTINALAFSVMDYLPTEKGQSISHAAPHPVKSHDAISVIDPFNGIEDLEKGIIKTPLSPEKTFSDDPLRMLRAIRFASQLGFTIESNTLLGISDASHRISIISQERITDEFNKILLSRKPSVGLDLLYKTGLLKIIFPQMVDLAGAAYIDGKGHKDNFYHTLQVIDNVAENTNNLWLRWAALLHDIAKPATKRFEEGTGWTFHGHEVVGGRMVPKIFTKLKLPMQDNMRYVRKLVELHLRPISLTKENITDSAIRRLLFDAGDDLEDLMTLCDADITSKNEAKVKRFRNNFEMVRIRLREVEEKDKVRNWQPPITGELIMETFKLQPCKEVGLIKTAIREAILDGVIENSYDAAFAMMMEQGKQLGLAGN
;
A
#
# COMPACT_ATOMS: atom_id res chain seq x y z
N MET A 1 -1.77 13.35 28.66
CA MET A 1 -2.82 12.62 27.92
C MET A 1 -3.40 11.51 28.78
N HIS A 2 -4.72 11.25 28.66
CA HIS A 2 -5.42 10.15 29.34
C HIS A 2 -6.19 9.36 28.29
N PHE A 3 -6.32 8.04 28.47
CA PHE A 3 -7.13 7.21 27.61
C PHE A 3 -7.98 6.23 28.42
N SER A 4 -9.03 5.73 27.82
CA SER A 4 -9.89 4.69 28.38
C SER A 4 -9.88 3.48 27.45
N LEU A 5 -10.05 2.30 28.04
CA LEU A 5 -10.20 1.06 27.29
C LEU A 5 -11.66 0.82 26.94
N GLU A 6 -11.91 0.28 25.77
CA GLU A 6 -13.22 -0.26 25.41
C GLU A 6 -13.50 -1.54 26.20
N LYS A 7 -14.80 -1.89 26.36
CA LYS A 7 -15.20 -3.09 27.11
C LYS A 7 -14.46 -4.38 26.71
N PRO A 8 -14.29 -4.69 25.40
CA PRO A 8 -13.53 -5.88 24.99
C PRO A 8 -12.05 -5.81 25.39
N GLU A 9 -11.42 -4.66 25.27
CA GLU A 9 -10.02 -4.43 25.62
C GLU A 9 -9.80 -4.57 27.12
N ALA A 10 -10.66 -3.92 27.93
CA ALA A 10 -10.62 -4.02 29.38
C ALA A 10 -10.77 -5.48 29.87
N LEU A 11 -11.66 -6.26 29.24
CA LEU A 11 -11.81 -7.67 29.54
C LEU A 11 -10.55 -8.48 29.22
N ILE A 12 -9.94 -8.25 28.05
CA ILE A 12 -8.70 -8.96 27.65
C ILE A 12 -7.58 -8.61 28.64
N ILE A 13 -7.38 -7.33 28.93
CA ILE A 13 -6.33 -6.88 29.83
C ILE A 13 -6.54 -7.39 31.26
N ALA A 14 -7.77 -7.42 31.76
CA ALA A 14 -8.09 -8.01 33.08
C ALA A 14 -7.75 -9.51 33.13
N LYS A 15 -8.01 -10.27 32.06
CA LYS A 15 -7.62 -11.68 31.97
C LYS A 15 -6.10 -11.88 31.92
N ILE A 16 -5.39 -10.98 31.26
CA ILE A 16 -3.92 -10.97 31.26
C ILE A 16 -3.41 -10.70 32.69
N ALA A 17 -3.99 -9.71 33.37
CA ALA A 17 -3.62 -9.38 34.75
C ALA A 17 -3.87 -10.55 35.73
N GLU A 18 -5.03 -11.21 35.63
CA GLU A 18 -5.39 -12.40 36.39
C GLU A 18 -4.37 -13.53 36.21
N SER A 19 -4.04 -13.83 34.95
CA SER A 19 -3.07 -14.89 34.62
C SER A 19 -1.65 -14.54 35.03
N ALA A 20 -1.22 -13.30 34.82
CA ALA A 20 0.10 -12.82 35.24
C ALA A 20 0.27 -12.91 36.75
N SER A 21 -0.74 -12.45 37.50
CA SER A 21 -0.74 -12.54 38.98
C SER A 21 -0.66 -13.99 39.45
N SER A 22 -1.43 -14.92 38.82
CA SER A 22 -1.41 -16.34 39.22
C SER A 22 -0.07 -17.02 38.94
N LEU A 23 0.67 -16.54 37.94
CA LEU A 23 2.00 -17.05 37.59
C LEU A 23 3.15 -16.30 38.27
N GLY A 24 2.84 -15.26 39.06
CA GLY A 24 3.85 -14.41 39.68
C GLY A 24 4.70 -13.64 38.68
N LEU A 25 4.13 -13.23 37.57
CA LEU A 25 4.79 -12.49 36.49
C LEU A 25 4.34 -11.03 36.46
N ASP A 26 5.27 -10.11 36.23
CA ASP A 26 4.94 -8.75 35.81
C ASP A 26 4.69 -8.72 34.31
N ALA A 27 3.61 -8.07 33.90
CA ALA A 27 3.24 -7.93 32.51
C ALA A 27 2.77 -6.50 32.19
N PHE A 28 3.07 -6.08 30.95
CA PHE A 28 2.83 -4.71 30.49
C PHE A 28 2.26 -4.71 29.09
N VAL A 29 1.27 -3.87 28.83
CA VAL A 29 0.84 -3.55 27.47
C VAL A 29 1.75 -2.44 26.97
N VAL A 30 2.25 -2.58 25.75
CA VAL A 30 3.32 -1.72 25.20
C VAL A 30 3.04 -1.29 23.76
N GLY A 31 3.78 -0.30 23.30
CA GLY A 31 3.94 -0.02 21.89
C GLY A 31 2.77 0.67 21.20
N GLY A 32 2.43 0.18 20.01
CA GLY A 32 1.44 0.77 19.11
C GLY A 32 0.06 0.92 19.71
N PHE A 33 -0.36 -0.04 20.54
CA PHE A 33 -1.65 0.02 21.22
C PHE A 33 -1.74 1.23 22.15
N VAL A 34 -0.73 1.44 23.02
CA VAL A 34 -0.69 2.57 23.95
C VAL A 34 -0.71 3.90 23.22
N ARG A 35 0.14 4.03 22.19
CA ARG A 35 0.18 5.22 21.32
C ARG A 35 -1.19 5.50 20.71
N ASP A 36 -1.82 4.51 20.06
CA ASP A 36 -3.05 4.70 19.34
C ASP A 36 -4.22 5.02 20.27
N LYS A 37 -4.25 4.44 21.48
CA LYS A 37 -5.22 4.81 22.51
C LYS A 37 -5.05 6.26 22.97
N LEU A 38 -3.83 6.73 23.20
CA LEU A 38 -3.56 8.14 23.52
C LEU A 38 -3.97 9.10 22.40
N LEU A 39 -3.87 8.67 21.13
CA LEU A 39 -4.31 9.42 19.96
C LEU A 39 -5.81 9.30 19.67
N GLY A 40 -6.58 8.51 20.43
CA GLY A 40 -8.00 8.24 20.14
C GLY A 40 -8.21 7.45 18.85
N ARG A 41 -7.24 6.65 18.42
CA ARG A 41 -7.30 5.83 17.19
C ARG A 41 -7.71 4.39 17.53
N PRO A 42 -8.50 3.74 16.67
CA PRO A 42 -8.79 2.32 16.84
C PRO A 42 -7.51 1.48 16.66
N CYS A 43 -7.30 0.54 17.57
CA CYS A 43 -6.22 -0.44 17.48
C CYS A 43 -6.75 -1.81 17.92
N LYS A 44 -6.38 -2.85 17.22
CA LYS A 44 -6.78 -4.23 17.53
C LYS A 44 -5.59 -5.14 17.85
N ASP A 45 -4.38 -4.61 17.76
CA ASP A 45 -3.14 -5.32 18.04
C ASP A 45 -2.70 -4.96 19.46
N ILE A 46 -2.73 -5.92 20.38
CA ILE A 46 -2.34 -5.74 21.79
C ILE A 46 -1.01 -6.47 22.00
N ASP A 47 0.07 -5.71 22.14
CA ASP A 47 1.40 -6.23 22.45
C ASP A 47 1.60 -6.28 23.95
N VAL A 48 1.92 -7.46 24.48
CA VAL A 48 2.16 -7.71 25.91
C VAL A 48 3.60 -8.14 26.11
N VAL A 49 4.33 -7.39 26.92
CA VAL A 49 5.66 -7.79 27.40
C VAL A 49 5.54 -8.32 28.81
N CYS A 50 6.10 -9.49 29.09
CA CYS A 50 6.15 -10.04 30.45
C CYS A 50 7.59 -10.31 30.90
N LEU A 51 7.82 -10.17 32.21
CA LEU A 51 9.12 -10.50 32.82
C LEU A 51 9.14 -11.98 33.19
N GLY A 52 9.28 -12.85 32.16
CA GLY A 52 9.28 -14.30 32.30
C GLY A 52 8.80 -15.05 31.09
N ASP A 53 8.15 -16.18 31.26
CA ASP A 53 7.70 -17.06 30.17
C ASP A 53 6.40 -16.56 29.53
N ALA A 54 6.55 -15.92 28.38
CA ALA A 54 5.44 -15.38 27.60
C ALA A 54 4.51 -16.48 27.03
N ILE A 55 5.06 -17.66 26.73
CA ILE A 55 4.26 -18.78 26.23
C ILE A 55 3.37 -19.34 27.33
N ALA A 56 3.91 -19.47 28.56
CA ALA A 56 3.14 -19.89 29.72
C ALA A 56 2.02 -18.88 30.01
N LEU A 57 2.32 -17.57 29.97
CA LEU A 57 1.33 -16.51 30.16
C LEU A 57 0.22 -16.57 29.08
N ALA A 58 0.57 -16.68 27.81
CA ALA A 58 -0.40 -16.75 26.71
C ALA A 58 -1.35 -17.95 26.84
N ASN A 59 -0.84 -19.12 27.24
CA ASN A 59 -1.66 -20.31 27.48
C ASN A 59 -2.60 -20.13 28.68
N ALA A 60 -2.13 -19.56 29.78
CA ALA A 60 -2.94 -19.28 30.95
C ALA A 60 -4.08 -18.29 30.63
N VAL A 61 -3.79 -17.21 29.89
CA VAL A 61 -4.79 -16.25 29.45
C VAL A 61 -5.81 -16.88 28.50
N SER A 62 -5.35 -17.66 27.52
CA SER A 62 -6.23 -18.38 26.58
C SER A 62 -7.23 -19.29 27.29
N ALA A 63 -6.80 -19.98 28.35
CA ALA A 63 -7.65 -20.90 29.13
C ALA A 63 -8.81 -20.19 29.87
N LEU A 64 -8.73 -18.88 30.07
CA LEU A 64 -9.78 -18.09 30.72
C LEU A 64 -10.90 -17.63 29.77
N PHE A 65 -10.84 -17.98 28.48
CA PHE A 65 -11.87 -17.63 27.50
C PHE A 65 -12.70 -18.82 27.04
N VAL A 66 -13.98 -18.55 26.77
CA VAL A 66 -14.91 -19.52 26.18
C VAL A 66 -15.58 -18.89 24.95
N PRO A 67 -15.39 -19.47 23.75
CA PRO A 67 -14.49 -20.60 23.46
C PRO A 67 -13.02 -20.20 23.64
N GLN A 68 -12.20 -21.20 23.99
CA GLN A 68 -10.76 -20.97 24.18
C GLN A 68 -10.08 -20.71 22.83
N PRO A 69 -9.39 -19.56 22.66
CA PRO A 69 -8.63 -19.30 21.45
C PRO A 69 -7.41 -20.20 21.34
N LYS A 70 -7.09 -20.58 20.08
CA LYS A 70 -5.89 -21.39 19.82
C LYS A 70 -4.65 -20.52 19.93
N VAL A 71 -3.72 -20.88 20.82
CA VAL A 71 -2.42 -20.23 20.94
C VAL A 71 -1.46 -20.76 19.90
N SER A 72 -0.84 -19.86 19.15
CA SER A 72 0.30 -20.14 18.28
C SER A 72 1.56 -19.58 18.93
N TRP A 73 2.67 -20.30 18.88
CA TRP A 73 3.93 -19.86 19.49
C TRP A 73 5.13 -20.13 18.61
N PHE A 74 6.16 -19.32 18.78
CA PHE A 74 7.47 -19.45 18.16
C PHE A 74 8.52 -19.65 19.25
N LYS A 75 8.81 -20.91 19.55
CA LYS A 75 9.67 -21.28 20.69
C LYS A 75 11.06 -20.63 20.61
N ASN A 76 11.64 -20.51 19.43
CA ASN A 76 12.95 -19.92 19.22
C ASN A 76 13.01 -18.41 19.54
N PHE A 77 11.86 -17.74 19.55
CA PHE A 77 11.75 -16.30 19.81
C PHE A 77 11.08 -16.00 21.15
N GLY A 78 10.60 -17.04 21.87
CA GLY A 78 9.89 -16.85 23.14
C GLY A 78 8.62 -15.99 22.97
N THR A 79 7.93 -16.09 21.81
CA THR A 79 6.72 -15.33 21.52
C THR A 79 5.52 -16.25 21.36
N ALA A 80 4.35 -15.79 21.76
CA ALA A 80 3.09 -16.47 21.55
C ALA A 80 2.01 -15.47 21.17
N HIS A 81 1.03 -15.90 20.38
CA HIS A 81 -0.10 -15.05 20.02
C HIS A 81 -1.38 -15.87 19.88
N PHE A 82 -2.51 -15.18 20.04
CA PHE A 82 -3.84 -15.67 19.68
C PHE A 82 -4.77 -14.52 19.29
N ASN A 83 -5.81 -14.84 18.54
CA ASN A 83 -6.88 -13.89 18.21
C ASN A 83 -8.09 -14.15 19.10
N ILE A 84 -8.67 -13.08 19.65
CA ILE A 84 -9.89 -13.13 20.46
C ILE A 84 -10.79 -11.92 20.18
N LYS A 85 -12.05 -12.16 19.80
CA LYS A 85 -13.04 -11.10 19.49
C LYS A 85 -12.54 -10.07 18.46
N GLY A 86 -11.68 -10.50 17.52
CA GLY A 86 -11.11 -9.65 16.49
C GLY A 86 -9.91 -8.80 16.96
N TYR A 87 -9.37 -9.04 18.17
CA TYR A 87 -8.09 -8.51 18.64
C TYR A 87 -7.01 -9.57 18.48
N ASP A 88 -5.87 -9.16 17.94
CA ASP A 88 -4.64 -9.95 17.96
C ASP A 88 -3.86 -9.61 19.21
N VAL A 89 -3.59 -10.63 20.03
CA VAL A 89 -2.85 -10.45 21.30
C VAL A 89 -1.53 -11.20 21.19
N GLU A 90 -0.43 -10.46 21.19
CA GLU A 90 0.92 -10.99 21.13
C GLU A 90 1.60 -10.89 22.51
N PHE A 91 2.26 -11.97 22.89
CA PHE A 91 3.00 -12.07 24.16
C PHE A 91 4.48 -12.28 23.86
N VAL A 92 5.32 -11.43 24.46
CA VAL A 92 6.78 -11.49 24.28
C VAL A 92 7.44 -11.39 25.66
N GLY A 93 8.44 -12.23 25.93
CA GLY A 93 9.28 -12.07 27.10
C GLY A 93 10.13 -10.79 26.98
N ALA A 94 10.27 -10.02 28.07
CA ALA A 94 11.18 -8.90 28.09
C ALA A 94 12.61 -9.38 27.79
N ARG A 95 13.27 -8.73 26.83
CA ARG A 95 14.58 -9.18 26.36
C ARG A 95 15.53 -8.01 26.14
N LYS A 96 16.80 -8.29 26.41
CA LYS A 96 17.91 -7.46 26.03
C LYS A 96 18.49 -7.98 24.72
N GLU A 97 18.65 -7.12 23.76
CA GLU A 97 19.17 -7.45 22.43
C GLU A 97 20.55 -6.82 22.24
N SER A 98 21.51 -7.61 21.74
CA SER A 98 22.80 -7.13 21.30
C SER A 98 23.02 -7.51 19.84
N TYR A 99 23.43 -6.54 19.02
CA TYR A 99 23.56 -6.71 17.56
C TYR A 99 25.04 -6.73 17.15
N GLN A 100 25.35 -7.57 16.16
CA GLN A 100 26.64 -7.55 15.47
C GLN A 100 26.55 -6.67 14.23
N GLN A 101 27.63 -5.98 13.88
CA GLN A 101 27.65 -4.97 12.83
C GLN A 101 27.17 -5.44 11.44
N GLU A 102 27.35 -6.72 11.12
CA GLU A 102 26.97 -7.31 9.83
C GLU A 102 25.71 -8.18 9.88
N SER A 103 25.06 -8.28 11.05
CA SER A 103 23.88 -9.10 11.25
C SER A 103 22.78 -8.30 11.93
N ARG A 104 21.56 -8.45 11.42
CA ARG A 104 20.35 -7.94 12.06
C ARG A 104 19.73 -8.93 13.07
N ASN A 105 20.30 -10.13 13.20
CA ASN A 105 19.81 -11.12 14.15
C ASN A 105 20.49 -10.84 15.49
N PRO A 106 19.74 -10.39 16.53
CA PRO A 106 20.31 -10.12 17.82
C PRO A 106 20.67 -11.38 18.58
N ILE A 107 21.64 -11.28 19.45
CA ILE A 107 21.80 -12.19 20.57
C ILE A 107 20.80 -11.73 21.63
N VAL A 108 19.93 -12.63 22.07
CA VAL A 108 18.81 -12.31 22.98
C VAL A 108 19.07 -12.90 24.35
N GLU A 109 18.99 -12.04 25.38
CA GLU A 109 19.05 -12.42 26.78
C GLU A 109 17.78 -11.95 27.48
N GLN A 110 17.45 -12.52 28.64
CA GLN A 110 16.34 -12.03 29.47
C GLN A 110 16.62 -10.60 29.91
N GLY A 111 15.67 -9.71 29.72
CA GLY A 111 15.79 -8.28 30.01
C GLY A 111 14.73 -7.78 30.96
N THR A 112 14.81 -6.49 31.27
CA THR A 112 13.83 -5.71 32.03
C THR A 112 12.85 -5.03 31.08
N LEU A 113 11.78 -4.42 31.60
CA LEU A 113 10.90 -3.55 30.81
C LEU A 113 11.68 -2.40 30.17
N GLN A 114 12.64 -1.81 30.88
CA GLN A 114 13.46 -0.72 30.36
C GLN A 114 14.30 -1.20 29.15
N ASP A 115 14.91 -2.38 29.23
CA ASP A 115 15.65 -2.95 28.09
C ASP A 115 14.73 -3.13 26.86
N ASP A 116 13.47 -3.55 27.08
CA ASP A 116 12.49 -3.68 25.99
C ASP A 116 12.10 -2.31 25.42
N GLN A 117 11.93 -1.30 26.23
CA GLN A 117 11.61 0.06 25.77
C GLN A 117 12.79 0.72 25.04
N GLU A 118 14.04 0.52 25.50
CA GLU A 118 15.25 1.05 24.88
C GLU A 118 15.49 0.50 23.46
N ARG A 119 15.15 -0.77 23.21
CA ARG A 119 15.31 -1.39 21.90
C ARG A 119 14.22 -1.04 20.89
N ARG A 120 13.16 -0.32 21.29
CA ARG A 120 12.09 0.08 20.39
C ARG A 120 12.54 1.14 19.40
N ASP A 121 11.78 1.27 18.31
CA ASP A 121 12.14 2.15 17.20
C ASP A 121 12.00 3.64 17.56
N PHE A 122 10.87 4.04 18.21
CA PHE A 122 10.57 5.44 18.51
C PHE A 122 10.00 5.62 19.91
N THR A 123 10.21 6.81 20.49
CA THR A 123 9.72 7.18 21.83
C THR A 123 8.22 6.97 21.95
N ILE A 124 7.45 7.34 20.93
CA ILE A 124 5.99 7.16 20.87
C ILE A 124 5.53 5.69 20.85
N ASN A 125 6.42 4.77 20.53
CA ASN A 125 6.19 3.32 20.56
C ASN A 125 6.86 2.64 21.75
N ALA A 126 7.57 3.39 22.60
CA ALA A 126 8.21 2.91 23.82
C ALA A 126 7.33 3.11 25.07
N LEU A 127 6.09 3.56 24.89
CA LEU A 127 5.10 3.73 25.93
C LEU A 127 4.59 2.39 26.42
N ALA A 128 4.35 2.27 27.74
CA ALA A 128 3.83 1.06 28.35
C ALA A 128 2.86 1.40 29.48
N PHE A 129 2.03 0.44 29.89
CA PHE A 129 1.32 0.47 31.18
C PHE A 129 1.25 -0.93 31.79
N SER A 130 1.20 -1.00 33.13
CA SER A 130 1.11 -2.27 33.83
C SER A 130 -0.29 -2.86 33.75
N VAL A 131 -0.40 -4.14 33.38
CA VAL A 131 -1.70 -4.84 33.43
C VAL A 131 -2.18 -5.01 34.87
N MET A 132 -1.28 -4.97 35.86
CA MET A 132 -1.61 -5.13 37.27
C MET A 132 -2.51 -4.02 37.80
N ASP A 133 -2.53 -2.83 37.18
CA ASP A 133 -3.44 -1.73 37.49
C ASP A 133 -4.91 -2.11 37.25
N TYR A 134 -5.16 -3.22 36.53
CA TYR A 134 -6.49 -3.78 36.24
C TYR A 134 -6.91 -4.96 37.10
N LEU A 135 -6.08 -5.37 38.08
CA LEU A 135 -6.52 -6.34 39.07
C LEU A 135 -7.57 -5.72 40.01
N PRO A 136 -8.65 -6.47 40.33
CA PRO A 136 -9.58 -6.04 41.33
C PRO A 136 -8.83 -5.86 42.66
N THR A 137 -8.83 -4.65 43.23
CA THR A 137 -8.30 -4.43 44.56
C THR A 137 -9.14 -5.19 45.56
N GLU A 138 -8.52 -6.11 46.32
CA GLU A 138 -9.16 -6.80 47.46
C GLU A 138 -9.62 -5.79 48.50
N LYS A 139 -10.90 -5.38 48.43
CA LYS A 139 -11.71 -5.00 49.57
C LYS A 139 -13.10 -5.57 49.37
N GLY A 140 -13.23 -6.79 49.85
CA GLY A 140 -14.46 -7.46 50.26
C GLY A 140 -15.68 -7.33 49.36
N GLN A 141 -15.85 -8.25 48.39
CA GLN A 141 -17.15 -8.80 48.07
C GLN A 141 -16.99 -10.07 47.21
N SER A 142 -17.61 -11.14 47.66
CA SER A 142 -17.69 -12.46 47.01
C SER A 142 -18.19 -12.34 45.59
N ILE A 143 -17.48 -12.97 44.67
CA ILE A 143 -17.82 -13.06 43.25
C ILE A 143 -19.09 -13.92 43.11
N SER A 144 -20.22 -13.30 42.91
CA SER A 144 -21.41 -13.96 42.38
C SER A 144 -21.33 -13.94 40.83
N HIS A 145 -21.68 -15.04 40.17
CA HIS A 145 -21.65 -15.28 38.71
C HIS A 145 -22.63 -14.42 37.92
N ALA A 146 -22.79 -13.16 38.18
CA ALA A 146 -23.69 -12.27 37.47
C ALA A 146 -22.98 -10.97 37.12
N ALA A 147 -22.78 -10.75 35.82
CA ALA A 147 -22.32 -9.55 35.12
C ALA A 147 -21.03 -8.88 35.62
N PRO A 148 -20.08 -8.54 34.77
CA PRO A 148 -18.87 -7.83 35.19
C PRO A 148 -19.26 -6.45 35.69
N HIS A 149 -19.10 -6.22 36.99
CA HIS A 149 -19.19 -4.87 37.55
C HIS A 149 -18.08 -3.99 36.93
N PRO A 150 -18.36 -2.72 36.66
CA PRO A 150 -17.34 -1.81 36.17
C PRO A 150 -16.20 -1.73 37.19
N VAL A 151 -15.02 -2.16 36.76
CA VAL A 151 -13.75 -1.81 37.39
C VAL A 151 -13.76 -0.30 37.58
N LYS A 152 -13.32 0.17 38.77
CA LYS A 152 -13.31 1.56 39.23
C LYS A 152 -13.40 2.60 38.09
N SER A 153 -14.38 3.50 38.23
CA SER A 153 -14.48 4.71 37.46
C SER A 153 -13.12 5.43 37.32
N HIS A 154 -12.55 5.44 36.13
CA HIS A 154 -11.73 6.52 35.57
C HIS A 154 -10.59 7.13 36.40
N ASP A 155 -9.84 6.35 37.16
CA ASP A 155 -8.49 6.77 37.53
C ASP A 155 -7.59 6.55 36.31
N ALA A 156 -6.94 7.61 35.86
CA ALA A 156 -6.12 7.62 34.66
C ALA A 156 -5.09 6.49 34.72
N ILE A 157 -5.03 5.67 33.64
CA ILE A 157 -4.00 4.65 33.48
C ILE A 157 -2.65 5.32 33.57
N SER A 158 -1.78 4.82 34.48
CA SER A 158 -0.42 5.33 34.62
C SER A 158 0.44 4.81 33.47
N VAL A 159 0.85 5.69 32.56
CA VAL A 159 1.74 5.34 31.45
C VAL A 159 3.19 5.43 31.89
N ILE A 160 3.94 4.37 31.65
CA ILE A 160 5.40 4.29 31.87
C ILE A 160 6.07 4.85 30.63
N ASP A 161 6.72 6.00 30.79
CA ASP A 161 7.31 6.78 29.70
C ASP A 161 8.73 7.27 30.04
N PRO A 162 9.76 6.42 29.91
CA PRO A 162 11.13 6.80 30.26
C PRO A 162 11.80 7.72 29.22
N PHE A 163 11.20 7.93 28.06
CA PHE A 163 11.81 8.66 26.93
C PHE A 163 11.04 9.91 26.49
N ASN A 164 10.08 10.39 27.31
CA ASN A 164 9.19 11.50 26.98
C ASN A 164 8.36 11.30 25.69
N GLY A 165 7.95 10.06 25.43
CA GLY A 165 7.15 9.70 24.26
C GLY A 165 5.77 10.35 24.25
N ILE A 166 5.17 10.64 25.42
CA ILE A 166 3.90 11.39 25.54
C ILE A 166 4.09 12.82 25.02
N GLU A 167 5.17 13.49 25.39
CA GLU A 167 5.46 14.85 24.92
C GLU A 167 5.70 14.85 23.38
N ASP A 168 6.46 13.88 22.88
CA ASP A 168 6.68 13.70 21.44
C ASP A 168 5.37 13.42 20.69
N LEU A 169 4.47 12.64 21.31
CA LEU A 169 3.15 12.34 20.76
C LEU A 169 2.26 13.58 20.67
N GLU A 170 2.26 14.42 21.74
CA GLU A 170 1.51 15.70 21.78
C GLU A 170 2.03 16.70 20.74
N LYS A 171 3.35 16.73 20.53
CA LYS A 171 4.00 17.61 19.55
C LYS A 171 3.96 17.05 18.13
N GLY A 172 3.53 15.80 17.93
CA GLY A 172 3.55 15.14 16.63
C GLY A 172 4.97 14.90 16.11
N ILE A 173 5.85 14.41 16.98
CA ILE A 173 7.28 14.18 16.68
C ILE A 173 7.59 12.69 16.66
N ILE A 174 8.39 12.26 15.69
CA ILE A 174 8.99 10.93 15.62
C ILE A 174 10.48 11.06 15.98
N LYS A 175 10.85 10.42 17.07
CA LYS A 175 12.20 10.47 17.64
C LYS A 175 12.60 9.09 18.16
N THR A 176 13.87 8.74 18.03
CA THR A 176 14.41 7.48 18.54
C THR A 176 14.63 7.55 20.06
N PRO A 177 14.39 6.45 20.85
CA PRO A 177 14.67 6.41 22.29
C PRO A 177 16.14 6.59 22.60
N LEU A 178 17.00 5.95 21.83
CA LEU A 178 18.46 6.04 21.87
C LEU A 178 18.98 6.90 20.73
N SER A 179 20.31 6.97 20.56
CA SER A 179 20.89 7.69 19.42
C SER A 179 20.37 7.09 18.10
N PRO A 180 20.07 7.93 17.10
CA PRO A 180 19.65 7.45 15.78
C PRO A 180 20.65 6.48 15.13
N GLU A 181 21.94 6.74 15.29
CA GLU A 181 23.02 5.88 14.79
C GLU A 181 22.87 4.45 15.34
N LYS A 182 22.70 4.28 16.66
CA LYS A 182 22.52 2.97 17.27
C LYS A 182 21.21 2.33 16.81
N THR A 183 20.11 3.06 16.84
CA THR A 183 18.77 2.58 16.50
C THR A 183 18.71 2.06 15.07
N PHE A 184 19.31 2.76 14.11
CA PHE A 184 19.30 2.36 12.70
C PHE A 184 20.42 1.38 12.35
N SER A 185 21.48 1.31 13.15
CA SER A 185 22.49 0.24 13.06
C SER A 185 21.90 -1.10 13.51
N ASP A 186 21.11 -1.13 14.56
CA ASP A 186 20.48 -2.33 15.11
C ASP A 186 19.45 -2.94 14.12
N ASP A 187 18.54 -2.14 13.59
CA ASP A 187 17.62 -2.55 12.52
C ASP A 187 17.42 -1.40 11.51
N PRO A 188 18.07 -1.45 10.34
CA PRO A 188 17.91 -0.42 9.31
C PRO A 188 16.48 -0.25 8.78
N LEU A 189 15.59 -1.24 8.93
CA LEU A 189 14.18 -1.09 8.54
C LEU A 189 13.49 0.02 9.34
N ARG A 190 13.97 0.35 10.52
CA ARG A 190 13.42 1.44 11.35
C ARG A 190 13.48 2.79 10.64
N MET A 191 14.41 3.00 9.69
CA MET A 191 14.43 4.18 8.83
C MET A 191 13.16 4.31 7.99
N LEU A 192 12.71 3.23 7.34
CA LEU A 192 11.46 3.20 6.60
C LEU A 192 10.25 3.32 7.51
N ARG A 193 10.30 2.72 8.69
CA ARG A 193 9.24 2.83 9.70
C ARG A 193 9.08 4.27 10.18
N ALA A 194 10.16 5.04 10.39
CA ALA A 194 10.10 6.46 10.73
C ALA A 194 9.33 7.25 9.67
N ILE A 195 9.69 7.06 8.40
CA ILE A 195 9.05 7.71 7.26
C ILE A 195 7.59 7.27 7.12
N ARG A 196 7.29 5.99 7.32
CA ARG A 196 5.93 5.49 7.33
C ARG A 196 5.09 6.16 8.43
N PHE A 197 5.57 6.21 9.66
CA PHE A 197 4.84 6.85 10.75
C PHE A 197 4.64 8.34 10.51
N ALA A 198 5.64 9.05 9.94
CA ALA A 198 5.48 10.44 9.53
C ALA A 198 4.30 10.60 8.54
N SER A 199 4.23 9.73 7.54
CA SER A 199 3.17 9.74 6.52
C SER A 199 1.80 9.32 7.06
N GLN A 200 1.74 8.30 7.94
CA GLN A 200 0.49 7.75 8.48
C GLN A 200 -0.12 8.61 9.59
N LEU A 201 0.72 9.16 10.47
CA LEU A 201 0.29 9.95 11.62
C LEU A 201 0.23 11.45 11.31
N GLY A 202 0.87 11.90 10.22
CA GLY A 202 1.05 13.32 9.91
C GLY A 202 2.07 13.99 10.84
N PHE A 203 3.03 13.22 11.37
CA PHE A 203 4.05 13.68 12.31
C PHE A 203 5.31 14.11 11.59
N THR A 204 6.11 14.93 12.27
CA THR A 204 7.43 15.37 11.79
C THR A 204 8.52 14.49 12.40
N ILE A 205 9.51 14.09 11.58
CA ILE A 205 10.69 13.39 12.10
C ILE A 205 11.63 14.45 12.71
N GLU A 206 12.06 14.20 13.95
CA GLU A 206 13.01 15.05 14.66
C GLU A 206 14.33 15.19 13.86
N SER A 207 14.95 16.38 13.90
CA SER A 207 16.08 16.71 13.01
C SER A 207 17.26 15.76 13.10
N ASN A 208 17.68 15.36 14.33
CA ASN A 208 18.78 14.42 14.49
C ASN A 208 18.41 13.02 14.03
N THR A 209 17.15 12.60 14.25
CA THR A 209 16.61 11.34 13.74
C THR A 209 16.61 11.34 12.21
N LEU A 210 16.21 12.45 11.57
CA LEU A 210 16.22 12.58 10.12
C LEU A 210 17.63 12.55 9.52
N LEU A 211 18.59 13.24 10.16
CA LEU A 211 19.99 13.18 9.78
C LEU A 211 20.55 11.74 9.91
N GLY A 212 20.24 11.06 11.02
CA GLY A 212 20.63 9.67 11.22
C GLY A 212 20.07 8.72 10.16
N ILE A 213 18.86 8.97 9.62
CA ILE A 213 18.32 8.22 8.49
C ILE A 213 19.18 8.45 7.24
N SER A 214 19.53 9.70 6.94
CA SER A 214 20.35 10.02 5.77
C SER A 214 21.74 9.37 5.85
N ASP A 215 22.38 9.45 6.99
CA ASP A 215 23.72 8.91 7.24
C ASP A 215 23.75 7.38 7.16
N ALA A 216 22.72 6.72 7.71
CA ALA A 216 22.60 5.26 7.72
C ALA A 216 21.91 4.68 6.48
N SER A 217 21.47 5.50 5.52
CA SER A 217 20.62 5.08 4.38
C SER A 217 21.18 3.89 3.60
N HIS A 218 22.51 3.82 3.44
CA HIS A 218 23.21 2.74 2.74
C HIS A 218 22.97 1.36 3.37
N ARG A 219 22.71 1.31 4.69
CA ARG A 219 22.47 0.06 5.41
C ARG A 219 21.13 -0.60 5.08
N ILE A 220 20.21 0.10 4.41
CA ILE A 220 18.95 -0.50 3.99
C ILE A 220 19.13 -1.72 3.08
N SER A 221 20.28 -1.80 2.40
CA SER A 221 20.64 -2.90 1.50
C SER A 221 20.77 -4.28 2.18
N ILE A 222 20.95 -4.34 3.51
CA ILE A 222 20.97 -5.61 4.26
C ILE A 222 19.56 -6.16 4.56
N ILE A 223 18.53 -5.35 4.36
CA ILE A 223 17.13 -5.74 4.60
C ILE A 223 16.58 -6.45 3.37
N SER A 224 15.81 -7.51 3.60
CA SER A 224 15.15 -8.23 2.49
C SER A 224 14.17 -7.31 1.75
N GLN A 225 14.09 -7.47 0.43
CA GLN A 225 13.26 -6.63 -0.43
C GLN A 225 11.78 -6.72 -0.04
N GLU A 226 11.32 -7.88 0.41
CA GLU A 226 9.93 -8.09 0.85
C GLU A 226 9.57 -7.19 2.03
N ARG A 227 10.44 -7.06 3.03
CA ARG A 227 10.23 -6.16 4.19
C ARG A 227 10.26 -4.69 3.79
N ILE A 228 11.16 -4.31 2.88
CA ILE A 228 11.23 -2.96 2.33
C ILE A 228 9.93 -2.63 1.60
N THR A 229 9.46 -3.54 0.74
CA THR A 229 8.25 -3.38 -0.05
C THR A 229 6.99 -3.31 0.81
N ASP A 230 6.94 -4.07 1.90
CA ASP A 230 5.83 -4.00 2.86
C ASP A 230 5.74 -2.62 3.51
N GLU A 231 6.84 -2.06 3.99
CA GLU A 231 6.86 -0.69 4.53
C GLU A 231 6.53 0.37 3.46
N PHE A 232 7.04 0.19 2.24
CA PHE A 232 6.75 1.07 1.11
C PHE A 232 5.25 1.06 0.75
N ASN A 233 4.62 -0.11 0.70
CA ASN A 233 3.18 -0.27 0.49
C ASN A 233 2.36 0.43 1.59
N LYS A 234 2.78 0.34 2.85
CA LYS A 234 2.15 1.05 3.96
C LYS A 234 2.28 2.57 3.86
N ILE A 235 3.38 3.07 3.28
CA ILE A 235 3.54 4.49 2.94
C ILE A 235 2.53 4.87 1.84
N LEU A 236 2.44 4.09 0.76
CA LEU A 236 1.48 4.33 -0.32
C LEU A 236 0.03 4.30 0.16
N LEU A 237 -0.30 3.48 1.17
CA LEU A 237 -1.63 3.39 1.76
C LEU A 237 -1.92 4.48 2.80
N SER A 238 -0.96 5.34 3.13
CA SER A 238 -1.21 6.46 4.03
C SER A 238 -2.18 7.47 3.41
N ARG A 239 -2.72 8.35 4.25
CA ARG A 239 -3.65 9.40 3.80
C ARG A 239 -2.97 10.39 2.84
N LYS A 240 -1.66 10.65 3.04
CA LYS A 240 -0.87 11.57 2.22
C LYS A 240 0.47 10.92 1.84
N PRO A 241 0.47 10.03 0.85
CA PRO A 241 1.68 9.27 0.46
C PRO A 241 2.85 10.16 0.04
N SER A 242 2.56 11.35 -0.51
CA SER A 242 3.59 12.32 -0.93
C SER A 242 4.57 12.67 0.18
N VAL A 243 4.10 12.74 1.44
CA VAL A 243 4.96 13.04 2.61
C VAL A 243 6.05 11.97 2.77
N GLY A 244 5.64 10.70 2.73
CA GLY A 244 6.58 9.59 2.86
C GLY A 244 7.52 9.48 1.66
N LEU A 245 7.01 9.63 0.44
CA LEU A 245 7.82 9.56 -0.79
C LEU A 245 8.84 10.71 -0.88
N ASP A 246 8.48 11.93 -0.48
CA ASP A 246 9.38 13.08 -0.43
C ASP A 246 10.49 12.88 0.62
N LEU A 247 10.13 12.33 1.80
CA LEU A 247 11.12 11.97 2.82
C LEU A 247 12.07 10.87 2.33
N LEU A 248 11.57 9.83 1.66
CA LEU A 248 12.41 8.79 1.05
C LEU A 248 13.39 9.37 0.02
N TYR A 249 12.93 10.34 -0.77
CA TYR A 249 13.76 11.05 -1.74
C TYR A 249 14.84 11.89 -1.06
N LYS A 250 14.47 12.74 -0.12
CA LYS A 250 15.36 13.65 0.60
C LYS A 250 16.42 12.95 1.44
N THR A 251 16.11 11.80 2.00
CA THR A 251 17.05 10.99 2.81
C THR A 251 17.95 10.08 1.98
N GLY A 252 17.76 10.04 0.65
CA GLY A 252 18.53 9.17 -0.23
C GLY A 252 18.09 7.72 -0.26
N LEU A 253 17.15 7.30 0.61
CA LEU A 253 16.63 5.92 0.65
C LEU A 253 15.95 5.54 -0.67
N LEU A 254 15.21 6.46 -1.30
CA LEU A 254 14.52 6.19 -2.56
C LEU A 254 15.49 5.81 -3.68
N LYS A 255 16.68 6.41 -3.72
CA LYS A 255 17.69 6.10 -4.72
C LYS A 255 18.18 4.66 -4.64
N ILE A 256 18.23 4.11 -3.43
CA ILE A 256 18.66 2.71 -3.19
C ILE A 256 17.51 1.74 -3.48
N ILE A 257 16.32 2.06 -2.98
CA ILE A 257 15.15 1.18 -3.06
C ILE A 257 14.55 1.17 -4.45
N PHE A 258 14.32 2.37 -5.01
CA PHE A 258 13.58 2.54 -6.26
C PHE A 258 14.17 3.68 -7.10
N PRO A 259 15.39 3.51 -7.69
CA PRO A 259 16.09 4.55 -8.42
C PRO A 259 15.31 5.13 -9.61
N GLN A 260 14.47 4.35 -10.29
CA GLN A 260 13.65 4.83 -11.40
C GLN A 260 12.70 5.98 -11.01
N MET A 261 12.24 6.00 -9.75
CA MET A 261 11.45 7.13 -9.24
C MET A 261 12.31 8.40 -9.09
N VAL A 262 13.57 8.25 -8.72
CA VAL A 262 14.51 9.38 -8.59
C VAL A 262 14.82 9.98 -9.97
N ASP A 263 14.85 9.17 -11.02
CA ASP A 263 15.07 9.63 -12.40
C ASP A 263 13.97 10.59 -12.89
N LEU A 264 12.79 10.58 -12.29
CA LEU A 264 11.69 11.52 -12.58
C LEU A 264 11.99 12.94 -12.08
N ALA A 265 12.88 13.10 -11.12
CA ALA A 265 13.16 14.38 -10.48
C ALA A 265 13.97 15.32 -11.39
N GLY A 266 13.69 16.61 -11.25
CA GLY A 266 14.38 17.65 -11.96
C GLY A 266 13.58 18.22 -13.14
N ALA A 267 13.76 19.51 -13.38
CA ALA A 267 13.22 20.24 -14.51
C ALA A 267 14.38 20.70 -15.41
N ALA A 268 14.28 20.46 -16.71
CA ALA A 268 15.26 20.96 -17.67
C ALA A 268 14.67 22.14 -18.45
N TYR A 269 15.49 23.13 -18.75
CA TYR A 269 15.13 24.33 -19.51
C TYR A 269 16.04 24.44 -20.73
N ILE A 270 15.45 24.57 -21.92
CA ILE A 270 16.13 24.89 -23.17
C ILE A 270 15.32 26.00 -23.85
N ASP A 271 15.97 27.09 -24.25
CA ASP A 271 15.37 28.25 -24.94
C ASP A 271 14.14 28.81 -24.21
N GLY A 272 14.20 28.89 -22.89
CA GLY A 272 13.08 29.38 -22.07
C GLY A 272 11.90 28.40 -21.91
N LYS A 273 11.96 27.24 -22.56
CA LYS A 273 10.94 26.20 -22.44
C LYS A 273 11.37 25.17 -21.40
N GLY A 274 10.64 25.11 -20.29
CA GLY A 274 10.82 24.11 -19.22
C GLY A 274 9.77 23.03 -19.27
N HIS A 275 10.07 21.89 -18.65
CA HIS A 275 9.03 20.90 -18.29
C HIS A 275 8.83 20.86 -16.78
N LYS A 276 7.68 20.38 -16.34
CA LYS A 276 7.40 20.15 -14.93
C LYS A 276 8.39 19.13 -14.35
N ASP A 277 8.71 19.28 -13.07
CA ASP A 277 9.33 18.21 -12.32
C ASP A 277 8.35 17.03 -12.22
N ASN A 278 8.68 15.93 -12.92
CA ASN A 278 7.81 14.79 -13.02
C ASN A 278 7.70 14.02 -11.70
N PHE A 279 8.72 14.09 -10.84
CA PHE A 279 8.67 13.48 -9.50
C PHE A 279 7.60 14.14 -8.65
N TYR A 280 7.64 15.46 -8.47
CA TYR A 280 6.64 16.18 -7.66
C TYR A 280 5.26 16.18 -8.30
N HIS A 281 5.18 16.11 -9.64
CA HIS A 281 3.91 15.86 -10.31
C HIS A 281 3.33 14.50 -9.92
N THR A 282 4.13 13.43 -9.97
CA THR A 282 3.69 12.08 -9.57
C THR A 282 3.26 12.04 -8.11
N LEU A 283 3.96 12.75 -7.19
CA LEU A 283 3.55 12.86 -5.79
C LEU A 283 2.15 13.49 -5.65
N GLN A 284 1.85 14.53 -6.43
CA GLN A 284 0.52 15.15 -6.44
C GLN A 284 -0.56 14.20 -6.96
N VAL A 285 -0.26 13.46 -8.03
CA VAL A 285 -1.20 12.47 -8.62
C VAL A 285 -1.53 11.38 -7.61
N ILE A 286 -0.54 10.85 -6.89
CA ILE A 286 -0.76 9.83 -5.86
C ILE A 286 -1.62 10.36 -4.72
N ASP A 287 -1.40 11.59 -4.26
CA ASP A 287 -2.23 12.19 -3.21
C ASP A 287 -3.67 12.33 -3.70
N ASN A 288 -3.89 12.80 -4.95
CA ASN A 288 -5.22 12.91 -5.54
C ASN A 288 -5.92 11.55 -5.63
N VAL A 289 -5.20 10.47 -5.99
CA VAL A 289 -5.76 9.10 -5.96
C VAL A 289 -6.06 8.67 -4.54
N ALA A 290 -5.20 8.98 -3.57
CA ALA A 290 -5.36 8.58 -2.18
C ALA A 290 -6.59 9.20 -1.50
N GLU A 291 -7.06 10.36 -1.96
CA GLU A 291 -8.31 10.99 -1.51
C GLU A 291 -9.55 10.21 -1.94
N ASN A 292 -9.46 9.45 -3.03
CA ASN A 292 -10.61 8.78 -3.66
C ASN A 292 -10.68 7.26 -3.37
N THR A 293 -9.55 6.62 -3.07
CA THR A 293 -9.53 5.17 -2.90
C THR A 293 -8.39 4.66 -2.01
N ASN A 294 -8.65 3.52 -1.36
CA ASN A 294 -7.64 2.73 -0.63
C ASN A 294 -7.09 1.57 -1.46
N ASN A 295 -7.40 1.49 -2.76
CA ASN A 295 -6.87 0.46 -3.65
C ASN A 295 -5.35 0.68 -3.83
N LEU A 296 -4.54 -0.20 -3.22
CA LEU A 296 -3.08 -0.16 -3.30
C LEU A 296 -2.59 -0.19 -4.76
N TRP A 297 -3.22 -1.00 -5.61
CA TRP A 297 -2.76 -1.19 -6.98
C TRP A 297 -3.08 -0.01 -7.88
N LEU A 298 -4.17 0.72 -7.60
CA LEU A 298 -4.43 1.99 -8.27
C LEU A 298 -3.41 3.06 -7.86
N ARG A 299 -2.99 3.07 -6.58
CA ARG A 299 -1.90 3.94 -6.13
C ARG A 299 -0.56 3.58 -6.76
N TRP A 300 -0.29 2.27 -6.98
CA TRP A 300 0.86 1.83 -7.78
C TRP A 300 0.77 2.27 -9.23
N ALA A 301 -0.41 2.20 -9.86
CA ALA A 301 -0.62 2.71 -11.22
C ALA A 301 -0.34 4.23 -11.28
N ALA A 302 -0.81 4.99 -10.30
CA ALA A 302 -0.52 6.42 -10.17
C ALA A 302 0.98 6.70 -9.99
N LEU A 303 1.69 5.88 -9.20
CA LEU A 303 3.13 5.99 -9.03
C LEU A 303 3.91 5.75 -10.34
N LEU A 304 3.42 4.84 -11.18
CA LEU A 304 4.13 4.36 -12.36
C LEU A 304 3.63 4.94 -13.69
N HIS A 305 2.53 5.75 -13.71
CA HIS A 305 1.94 6.22 -14.96
C HIS A 305 2.95 6.96 -15.86
N ASP A 306 3.81 7.74 -15.24
CA ASP A 306 4.82 8.58 -15.89
C ASP A 306 6.26 8.04 -15.79
N ILE A 307 6.46 6.83 -15.29
CA ILE A 307 7.78 6.28 -14.92
C ILE A 307 8.78 6.23 -16.09
N ALA A 308 8.30 6.19 -17.32
CA ALA A 308 9.13 6.15 -18.53
C ALA A 308 9.41 7.53 -19.13
N LYS A 309 8.92 8.63 -18.58
CA LYS A 309 9.20 9.97 -19.12
C LYS A 309 10.70 10.26 -19.24
N PRO A 310 11.57 9.92 -18.27
CA PRO A 310 13.01 10.12 -18.45
C PRO A 310 13.59 9.38 -19.65
N ALA A 311 13.14 8.15 -19.90
CA ALA A 311 13.62 7.31 -21.01
C ALA A 311 13.10 7.75 -22.40
N THR A 312 11.99 8.50 -22.43
CA THR A 312 11.35 8.96 -23.69
C THR A 312 11.49 10.46 -23.91
N LYS A 313 12.17 11.15 -23.01
CA LYS A 313 12.37 12.60 -23.04
C LYS A 313 13.15 13.04 -24.28
N ARG A 314 12.59 13.96 -25.07
CA ARG A 314 13.22 14.58 -26.23
C ARG A 314 12.90 16.06 -26.28
N PHE A 315 13.82 16.85 -26.80
CA PHE A 315 13.54 18.26 -27.12
C PHE A 315 13.32 18.38 -28.63
N GLU A 316 12.20 18.94 -29.02
CA GLU A 316 11.81 19.17 -30.40
C GLU A 316 11.74 20.68 -30.65
N GLU A 317 12.46 21.17 -31.67
CA GLU A 317 12.48 22.56 -32.06
C GLU A 317 11.04 23.04 -32.38
N GLY A 318 10.65 24.20 -31.88
CA GLY A 318 9.28 24.73 -32.01
C GLY A 318 8.28 24.19 -30.97
N THR A 319 8.33 22.90 -30.64
CA THR A 319 7.39 22.24 -29.69
C THR A 319 7.88 22.34 -28.24
N GLY A 320 9.19 22.10 -28.02
CA GLY A 320 9.79 22.00 -26.68
C GLY A 320 9.98 20.54 -26.25
N TRP A 321 9.86 20.29 -24.95
CA TRP A 321 10.03 18.95 -24.39
C TRP A 321 8.84 18.04 -24.72
N THR A 322 9.13 16.85 -25.26
CA THR A 322 8.18 15.80 -25.60
C THR A 322 8.56 14.48 -24.91
N PHE A 323 7.55 13.62 -24.69
CA PHE A 323 7.66 12.34 -24.00
C PHE A 323 6.85 11.25 -24.70
N HIS A 324 6.86 11.25 -26.04
CA HIS A 324 6.03 10.37 -26.83
C HIS A 324 6.27 8.89 -26.55
N GLY A 325 5.20 8.13 -26.35
CA GLY A 325 5.21 6.69 -26.13
C GLY A 325 5.63 6.28 -24.70
N HIS A 326 5.69 7.23 -23.73
CA HIS A 326 6.05 6.89 -22.37
C HIS A 326 5.07 5.92 -21.72
N GLU A 327 3.80 5.91 -22.11
CA GLU A 327 2.78 4.97 -21.66
C GLU A 327 3.11 3.53 -22.06
N VAL A 328 3.57 3.33 -23.30
CA VAL A 328 3.96 2.00 -23.83
C VAL A 328 5.27 1.53 -23.19
N VAL A 329 6.25 2.41 -23.10
CA VAL A 329 7.55 2.10 -22.46
C VAL A 329 7.33 1.84 -20.95
N GLY A 330 6.50 2.65 -20.31
CA GLY A 330 6.12 2.48 -18.89
C GLY A 330 5.47 1.12 -18.64
N GLY A 331 4.50 0.73 -19.47
CA GLY A 331 3.89 -0.59 -19.39
C GLY A 331 4.89 -1.76 -19.49
N ARG A 332 5.93 -1.60 -20.31
CA ARG A 332 7.04 -2.60 -20.40
C ARG A 332 7.98 -2.57 -19.19
N MET A 333 8.06 -1.45 -18.47
CA MET A 333 8.85 -1.33 -17.23
C MET A 333 8.15 -1.98 -16.04
N VAL A 334 6.81 -1.98 -15.98
CA VAL A 334 6.02 -2.49 -14.85
C VAL A 334 6.43 -3.90 -14.42
N PRO A 335 6.50 -4.93 -15.30
CA PRO A 335 6.92 -6.28 -14.88
C PRO A 335 8.31 -6.33 -14.26
N LYS A 336 9.26 -5.54 -14.78
CA LYS A 336 10.64 -5.48 -14.26
C LYS A 336 10.68 -4.85 -12.87
N ILE A 337 9.90 -3.77 -12.66
CA ILE A 337 9.77 -3.09 -11.36
C ILE A 337 9.13 -4.04 -10.34
N PHE A 338 8.04 -4.70 -10.70
CA PHE A 338 7.35 -5.66 -9.82
C PHE A 338 8.27 -6.81 -9.40
N THR A 339 9.02 -7.38 -10.33
CA THR A 339 10.01 -8.43 -10.03
C THR A 339 11.08 -7.92 -9.07
N LYS A 340 11.65 -6.74 -9.32
CA LYS A 340 12.70 -6.14 -8.49
C LYS A 340 12.22 -5.85 -7.09
N LEU A 341 11.01 -5.31 -6.95
CA LEU A 341 10.39 -4.96 -5.67
C LEU A 341 9.65 -6.12 -5.00
N LYS A 342 9.70 -7.33 -5.57
CA LYS A 342 9.00 -8.51 -5.03
C LYS A 342 7.49 -8.29 -4.84
N LEU A 343 6.88 -7.55 -5.75
CA LEU A 343 5.43 -7.36 -5.82
C LEU A 343 4.74 -8.56 -6.50
N PRO A 344 3.43 -8.79 -6.26
CA PRO A 344 2.67 -9.88 -6.88
C PRO A 344 2.62 -9.76 -8.42
N MET A 345 3.10 -10.80 -9.13
CA MET A 345 3.35 -10.77 -10.57
C MET A 345 2.12 -11.08 -11.45
N GLN A 346 1.01 -11.56 -10.87
CA GLN A 346 -0.13 -11.98 -11.67
C GLN A 346 -1.12 -10.84 -11.94
N ASP A 347 -2.33 -10.93 -11.43
CA ASP A 347 -3.42 -10.02 -11.74
C ASP A 347 -3.11 -8.56 -11.37
N ASN A 348 -2.46 -8.35 -10.23
CA ASN A 348 -2.08 -7.01 -9.77
C ASN A 348 -1.09 -6.33 -10.72
N MET A 349 -0.09 -7.07 -11.23
CA MET A 349 0.86 -6.55 -12.19
C MET A 349 0.19 -6.24 -13.54
N ARG A 350 -0.69 -7.12 -14.01
CA ARG A 350 -1.45 -6.92 -15.25
C ARG A 350 -2.36 -5.70 -15.16
N TYR A 351 -3.05 -5.54 -14.03
CA TYR A 351 -3.89 -4.40 -13.73
C TYR A 351 -3.09 -3.09 -13.77
N VAL A 352 -1.99 -2.99 -13.02
CA VAL A 352 -1.14 -1.79 -13.00
C VAL A 352 -0.58 -1.49 -14.38
N ARG A 353 -0.07 -2.50 -15.09
CA ARG A 353 0.44 -2.35 -16.45
C ARG A 353 -0.63 -1.80 -17.40
N LYS A 354 -1.84 -2.35 -17.37
CA LYS A 354 -2.96 -1.90 -18.18
C LYS A 354 -3.27 -0.43 -17.95
N LEU A 355 -3.38 -0.01 -16.70
CA LEU A 355 -3.67 1.39 -16.36
C LEU A 355 -2.54 2.33 -16.81
N VAL A 356 -1.28 1.94 -16.66
CA VAL A 356 -0.13 2.71 -17.16
C VAL A 356 -0.17 2.84 -18.69
N GLU A 357 -0.48 1.76 -19.42
CA GLU A 357 -0.56 1.78 -20.89
C GLU A 357 -1.74 2.62 -21.41
N LEU A 358 -2.84 2.69 -20.64
CA LEU A 358 -4.08 3.34 -21.07
C LEU A 358 -4.26 4.77 -20.56
N HIS A 359 -3.46 5.27 -19.60
CA HIS A 359 -3.75 6.51 -18.88
C HIS A 359 -3.89 7.75 -19.75
N LEU A 360 -3.29 7.78 -20.95
CA LEU A 360 -3.45 8.90 -21.88
C LEU A 360 -4.68 8.80 -22.78
N ARG A 361 -5.32 7.64 -22.88
CA ARG A 361 -6.43 7.44 -23.81
C ARG A 361 -7.69 8.25 -23.44
N PRO A 362 -8.15 8.26 -22.17
CA PRO A 362 -9.27 9.13 -21.81
C PRO A 362 -9.02 10.61 -22.09
N ILE A 363 -7.76 11.07 -21.88
CA ILE A 363 -7.37 12.45 -22.18
C ILE A 363 -7.49 12.75 -23.67
N SER A 364 -7.11 11.81 -24.53
CA SER A 364 -7.21 11.97 -26.00
C SER A 364 -8.66 12.09 -26.45
N LEU A 365 -9.61 11.50 -25.72
CA LEU A 365 -11.04 11.57 -25.99
C LEU A 365 -11.70 12.90 -25.52
N THR A 366 -10.97 13.83 -24.97
CA THR A 366 -11.48 15.17 -24.62
C THR A 366 -11.42 16.17 -25.78
N LYS A 367 -10.86 15.76 -26.93
CA LYS A 367 -10.75 16.58 -28.12
C LYS A 367 -12.10 16.61 -28.89
N GLU A 368 -12.35 17.69 -29.63
CA GLU A 368 -13.49 17.77 -30.54
C GLU A 368 -13.39 16.67 -31.61
N ASN A 369 -14.52 16.02 -31.95
CA ASN A 369 -14.62 14.92 -32.93
C ASN A 369 -14.19 13.52 -32.44
N ILE A 370 -14.68 13.12 -31.26
CA ILE A 370 -14.50 11.75 -30.75
C ILE A 370 -15.39 10.79 -31.57
N THR A 371 -14.78 9.77 -32.12
CA THR A 371 -15.50 8.70 -32.83
C THR A 371 -16.00 7.63 -31.88
N ASP A 372 -17.15 7.01 -32.18
CA ASP A 372 -17.65 5.85 -31.40
C ASP A 372 -16.66 4.69 -31.43
N SER A 373 -15.88 4.53 -32.49
CA SER A 373 -14.79 3.55 -32.56
C SER A 373 -13.73 3.76 -31.51
N ALA A 374 -13.27 5.00 -31.24
CA ALA A 374 -12.29 5.29 -30.22
C ALA A 374 -12.85 4.99 -28.81
N ILE A 375 -14.13 5.25 -28.59
CA ILE A 375 -14.85 4.94 -27.34
C ILE A 375 -14.96 3.41 -27.15
N ARG A 376 -15.39 2.66 -28.19
CA ARG A 376 -15.48 1.20 -28.13
C ARG A 376 -14.13 0.56 -27.81
N ARG A 377 -13.05 1.06 -28.43
CA ARG A 377 -11.69 0.58 -28.15
C ARG A 377 -11.30 0.82 -26.70
N LEU A 378 -11.60 1.99 -26.15
CA LEU A 378 -11.31 2.26 -24.74
C LEU A 378 -12.12 1.35 -23.79
N LEU A 379 -13.42 1.17 -24.06
CA LEU A 379 -14.29 0.29 -23.29
C LEU A 379 -13.79 -1.16 -23.33
N PHE A 380 -13.40 -1.64 -24.50
CA PHE A 380 -12.88 -2.98 -24.69
C PHE A 380 -11.55 -3.20 -23.97
N ASP A 381 -10.59 -2.27 -24.14
CA ASP A 381 -9.23 -2.41 -23.59
C ASP A 381 -9.21 -2.22 -22.07
N ALA A 382 -10.02 -1.29 -21.53
CA ALA A 382 -10.11 -1.05 -20.09
C ALA A 382 -10.93 -2.14 -19.37
N GLY A 383 -12.01 -2.62 -20.00
CA GLY A 383 -12.89 -3.63 -19.40
C GLY A 383 -13.42 -3.16 -18.05
N ASP A 384 -13.35 -4.03 -17.04
CA ASP A 384 -13.83 -3.74 -15.68
C ASP A 384 -12.99 -2.67 -14.94
N ASP A 385 -11.79 -2.37 -15.42
CA ASP A 385 -10.89 -1.38 -14.81
C ASP A 385 -11.15 0.05 -15.31
N LEU A 386 -12.23 0.28 -16.06
CA LEU A 386 -12.53 1.59 -16.67
C LEU A 386 -12.68 2.71 -15.61
N GLU A 387 -13.39 2.45 -14.52
CA GLU A 387 -13.62 3.47 -13.48
C GLU A 387 -12.33 3.83 -12.75
N ASP A 388 -11.46 2.84 -12.50
CA ASP A 388 -10.15 3.05 -11.92
C ASP A 388 -9.23 3.84 -12.89
N LEU A 389 -9.30 3.55 -14.20
CA LEU A 389 -8.60 4.30 -15.23
C LEU A 389 -9.06 5.76 -15.26
N MET A 390 -10.37 6.01 -15.19
CA MET A 390 -10.91 7.37 -15.16
C MET A 390 -10.51 8.10 -13.88
N THR A 391 -10.46 7.41 -12.73
CA THR A 391 -9.97 7.97 -11.46
C THR A 391 -8.51 8.38 -11.56
N LEU A 392 -7.66 7.54 -12.16
CA LEU A 392 -6.25 7.86 -12.41
C LEU A 392 -6.10 9.11 -13.30
N CYS A 393 -6.88 9.18 -14.38
CA CYS A 393 -6.82 10.32 -15.32
C CYS A 393 -7.32 11.63 -14.68
N ASP A 394 -8.38 11.58 -13.88
CA ASP A 394 -8.85 12.75 -13.11
C ASP A 394 -7.78 13.22 -12.12
N ALA A 395 -7.09 12.30 -11.46
CA ALA A 395 -6.02 12.59 -10.52
C ALA A 395 -4.79 13.23 -11.18
N ASP A 396 -4.52 12.91 -12.45
CA ASP A 396 -3.41 13.47 -13.25
C ASP A 396 -3.61 14.96 -13.61
N ILE A 397 -4.82 15.50 -13.45
CA ILE A 397 -5.11 16.93 -13.67
C ILE A 397 -4.56 17.77 -12.51
N THR A 398 -3.28 18.15 -12.59
CA THR A 398 -2.56 18.86 -11.53
C THR A 398 -2.23 20.33 -11.84
N SER A 399 -2.97 20.98 -12.76
CA SER A 399 -2.73 22.37 -13.11
C SER A 399 -3.03 23.31 -11.95
N LYS A 400 -2.17 24.33 -11.74
CA LYS A 400 -2.44 25.44 -10.78
C LYS A 400 -3.49 26.43 -11.28
N ASN A 401 -3.87 26.35 -12.55
CA ASN A 401 -4.87 27.24 -13.15
C ASN A 401 -6.28 26.61 -12.99
N GLU A 402 -7.07 27.15 -12.08
CA GLU A 402 -8.42 26.67 -11.76
C GLU A 402 -9.37 26.63 -12.97
N ALA A 403 -9.31 27.63 -13.82
CA ALA A 403 -10.14 27.67 -15.04
C ALA A 403 -9.78 26.51 -15.99
N LYS A 404 -8.48 26.21 -16.09
CA LYS A 404 -7.99 25.08 -16.88
C LYS A 404 -8.41 23.73 -16.25
N VAL A 405 -8.31 23.61 -14.94
CA VAL A 405 -8.76 22.40 -14.21
C VAL A 405 -10.26 22.19 -14.42
N LYS A 406 -11.08 23.23 -14.23
CA LYS A 406 -12.53 23.15 -14.44
C LYS A 406 -12.88 22.73 -15.86
N ARG A 407 -12.21 23.30 -16.87
CA ARG A 407 -12.42 22.91 -18.28
C ARG A 407 -12.07 21.43 -18.51
N PHE A 408 -10.95 20.95 -17.99
CA PHE A 408 -10.57 19.55 -18.13
C PHE A 408 -11.58 18.60 -17.44
N ARG A 409 -12.00 18.92 -16.22
CA ARG A 409 -13.02 18.12 -15.50
C ARG A 409 -14.34 18.06 -16.27
N ASN A 410 -14.81 19.18 -16.81
CA ASN A 410 -16.01 19.19 -17.65
C ASN A 410 -15.85 18.30 -18.91
N ASN A 411 -14.70 18.37 -19.56
CA ASN A 411 -14.41 17.52 -20.72
C ASN A 411 -14.40 16.03 -20.34
N PHE A 412 -13.83 15.68 -19.18
CA PHE A 412 -13.84 14.31 -18.66
C PHE A 412 -15.26 13.83 -18.35
N GLU A 413 -16.11 14.68 -17.80
CA GLU A 413 -17.51 14.30 -17.56
C GLU A 413 -18.25 14.03 -18.89
N MET A 414 -17.99 14.80 -19.93
CA MET A 414 -18.51 14.52 -21.27
C MET A 414 -18.01 13.17 -21.80
N VAL A 415 -16.73 12.84 -21.58
CA VAL A 415 -16.20 11.51 -21.92
C VAL A 415 -16.91 10.40 -21.16
N ARG A 416 -17.18 10.57 -19.86
CA ARG A 416 -17.95 9.59 -19.07
C ARG A 416 -19.38 9.38 -19.59
N ILE A 417 -20.04 10.45 -19.99
CA ILE A 417 -21.39 10.37 -20.60
C ILE A 417 -21.32 9.56 -21.90
N ARG A 418 -20.38 9.90 -22.79
CA ARG A 418 -20.20 9.19 -24.07
C ARG A 418 -19.85 7.71 -23.89
N LEU A 419 -18.99 7.40 -22.91
CA LEU A 419 -18.66 6.01 -22.58
C LEU A 419 -19.91 5.21 -22.17
N ARG A 420 -20.78 5.79 -21.35
CA ARG A 420 -22.05 5.16 -20.95
C ARG A 420 -22.98 4.97 -22.13
N GLU A 421 -23.20 6.00 -22.96
CA GLU A 421 -24.07 5.92 -24.14
C GLU A 421 -23.64 4.83 -25.12
N VAL A 422 -22.33 4.75 -25.42
CA VAL A 422 -21.80 3.72 -26.34
C VAL A 422 -21.85 2.34 -25.70
N GLU A 423 -21.59 2.23 -24.41
CA GLU A 423 -21.67 0.94 -23.69
C GLU A 423 -23.09 0.39 -23.66
N GLU A 424 -24.10 1.24 -23.36
CA GLU A 424 -25.51 0.87 -23.37
C GLU A 424 -25.98 0.40 -24.76
N LYS A 425 -25.49 1.09 -25.80
CA LYS A 425 -25.82 0.78 -27.20
C LYS A 425 -25.15 -0.50 -27.69
N ASP A 426 -23.85 -0.62 -27.48
CA ASP A 426 -23.01 -1.59 -28.19
C ASP A 426 -22.53 -2.74 -27.28
N LYS A 427 -22.63 -2.62 -25.94
CA LYS A 427 -22.28 -3.65 -24.93
C LYS A 427 -20.88 -4.26 -25.13
N VAL A 428 -19.90 -3.42 -25.46
CA VAL A 428 -18.54 -3.89 -25.82
C VAL A 428 -17.59 -4.12 -24.63
N ARG A 429 -17.97 -3.76 -23.40
CA ARG A 429 -17.18 -4.04 -22.20
C ARG A 429 -17.17 -5.55 -21.96
N ASN A 430 -15.97 -6.13 -21.78
CA ASN A 430 -15.79 -7.58 -21.60
C ASN A 430 -16.39 -8.46 -22.72
N TRP A 431 -16.68 -7.84 -23.86
CA TRP A 431 -17.21 -8.53 -24.99
C TRP A 431 -16.19 -9.49 -25.59
N GLN A 432 -16.67 -10.64 -26.09
CA GLN A 432 -15.88 -11.58 -26.87
C GLN A 432 -16.42 -11.61 -28.32
N PRO A 433 -15.52 -11.56 -29.34
CA PRO A 433 -15.94 -11.72 -30.71
C PRO A 433 -16.75 -13.01 -30.89
N PRO A 434 -17.84 -12.97 -31.66
CA PRO A 434 -18.71 -14.15 -31.81
C PRO A 434 -18.03 -15.32 -32.54
N ILE A 435 -16.86 -15.12 -33.15
CA ILE A 435 -16.04 -16.14 -33.78
C ILE A 435 -14.87 -16.51 -32.85
N THR A 436 -14.84 -17.79 -32.48
CA THR A 436 -13.76 -18.32 -31.60
C THR A 436 -12.56 -18.80 -32.45
N GLY A 437 -11.40 -18.95 -31.81
CA GLY A 437 -10.24 -19.52 -32.43
C GLY A 437 -10.46 -20.97 -32.90
N GLU A 438 -11.23 -21.73 -32.13
CA GLU A 438 -11.61 -23.11 -32.44
C GLU A 438 -12.42 -23.18 -33.75
N LEU A 439 -13.42 -22.31 -33.92
CA LEU A 439 -14.22 -22.23 -35.11
C LEU A 439 -13.38 -21.87 -36.35
N ILE A 440 -12.42 -20.95 -36.21
CA ILE A 440 -11.49 -20.61 -37.29
C ILE A 440 -10.64 -21.84 -37.68
N MET A 441 -10.08 -22.51 -36.66
CA MET A 441 -9.26 -23.72 -36.89
C MET A 441 -10.07 -24.84 -37.55
N GLU A 442 -11.30 -25.07 -37.13
CA GLU A 442 -12.21 -26.06 -37.68
C GLU A 442 -12.59 -25.74 -39.14
N THR A 443 -12.98 -24.49 -39.40
CA THR A 443 -13.41 -24.02 -40.76
C THR A 443 -12.31 -24.14 -41.80
N PHE A 444 -11.07 -23.79 -41.43
CA PHE A 444 -9.93 -23.78 -42.36
C PHE A 444 -8.98 -24.97 -42.16
N LYS A 445 -9.34 -25.96 -41.32
CA LYS A 445 -8.53 -27.16 -41.01
C LYS A 445 -7.11 -26.82 -40.55
N LEU A 446 -7.00 -25.81 -39.65
CA LEU A 446 -5.73 -25.30 -39.13
C LEU A 446 -5.44 -25.90 -37.77
N GLN A 447 -4.15 -25.99 -37.41
CA GLN A 447 -3.67 -26.10 -36.04
C GLN A 447 -3.46 -24.69 -35.47
N PRO A 448 -3.25 -24.53 -34.15
CA PRO A 448 -2.91 -23.24 -33.57
C PRO A 448 -1.73 -22.59 -34.31
N CYS A 449 -1.99 -21.49 -35.05
CA CYS A 449 -1.02 -20.80 -35.88
C CYS A 449 -1.26 -19.28 -35.93
N LYS A 450 -0.36 -18.57 -36.58
CA LYS A 450 -0.41 -17.11 -36.69
C LYS A 450 -1.66 -16.63 -37.44
N GLU A 451 -2.09 -17.34 -38.45
CA GLU A 451 -3.22 -17.03 -39.30
C GLU A 451 -4.54 -16.98 -38.52
N VAL A 452 -4.74 -17.89 -37.54
CA VAL A 452 -5.89 -17.87 -36.64
C VAL A 452 -5.92 -16.57 -35.83
N GLY A 453 -4.76 -16.13 -35.33
CA GLY A 453 -4.62 -14.87 -34.61
C GLY A 453 -4.90 -13.65 -35.48
N LEU A 454 -4.46 -13.66 -36.73
CA LEU A 454 -4.69 -12.58 -37.70
C LEU A 454 -6.17 -12.42 -38.03
N ILE A 455 -6.87 -13.52 -38.32
CA ILE A 455 -8.31 -13.52 -38.63
C ILE A 455 -9.10 -13.02 -37.42
N LYS A 456 -8.82 -13.56 -36.21
CA LYS A 456 -9.48 -13.15 -34.96
C LYS A 456 -9.29 -11.65 -34.69
N THR A 457 -8.09 -11.13 -34.92
CA THR A 457 -7.76 -9.72 -34.76
C THR A 457 -8.51 -8.87 -35.79
N ALA A 458 -8.53 -9.25 -37.07
CA ALA A 458 -9.23 -8.51 -38.12
C ALA A 458 -10.73 -8.38 -37.81
N ILE A 459 -11.39 -9.46 -37.39
CA ILE A 459 -12.81 -9.45 -37.01
C ILE A 459 -13.03 -8.49 -35.81
N ARG A 460 -12.23 -8.59 -34.76
CA ARG A 460 -12.32 -7.72 -33.61
C ARG A 460 -12.17 -6.24 -33.99
N GLU A 461 -11.15 -5.91 -34.77
CA GLU A 461 -10.91 -4.53 -35.20
C GLU A 461 -12.07 -4.00 -36.08
N ALA A 462 -12.61 -4.80 -36.98
CA ALA A 462 -13.74 -4.42 -37.81
C ALA A 462 -15.03 -4.14 -37.00
N ILE A 463 -15.28 -4.90 -35.93
CA ILE A 463 -16.41 -4.66 -35.06
C ILE A 463 -16.19 -3.39 -34.19
N LEU A 464 -14.98 -3.22 -33.63
CA LEU A 464 -14.66 -2.03 -32.86
C LEU A 464 -14.71 -0.75 -33.67
N ASP A 465 -14.33 -0.83 -34.97
CA ASP A 465 -14.42 0.29 -35.93
C ASP A 465 -15.83 0.52 -36.45
N GLY A 466 -16.76 -0.40 -36.18
CA GLY A 466 -18.13 -0.34 -36.70
C GLY A 466 -18.24 -0.61 -38.21
N VAL A 467 -17.25 -1.26 -38.78
CA VAL A 467 -17.24 -1.69 -40.19
C VAL A 467 -18.22 -2.85 -40.40
N ILE A 468 -18.29 -3.74 -39.40
CA ILE A 468 -19.29 -4.82 -39.36
C ILE A 468 -20.05 -4.76 -38.01
N GLU A 469 -21.28 -5.29 -38.03
CA GLU A 469 -22.07 -5.45 -36.81
C GLU A 469 -21.47 -6.54 -35.91
N ASN A 470 -21.72 -6.38 -34.60
CA ASN A 470 -21.38 -7.40 -33.63
C ASN A 470 -22.39 -8.55 -33.65
N SER A 471 -22.41 -9.29 -34.78
CA SER A 471 -23.26 -10.45 -34.99
C SER A 471 -22.43 -11.62 -35.51
N TYR A 472 -22.94 -12.85 -35.27
CA TYR A 472 -22.27 -14.05 -35.74
C TYR A 472 -22.14 -14.05 -37.29
N ASP A 473 -23.21 -13.70 -38.00
CA ASP A 473 -23.26 -13.75 -39.44
C ASP A 473 -22.26 -12.77 -40.09
N ALA A 474 -22.22 -11.51 -39.59
CA ALA A 474 -21.28 -10.53 -40.08
C ALA A 474 -19.82 -10.91 -39.80
N ALA A 475 -19.55 -11.42 -38.59
CA ALA A 475 -18.23 -11.86 -38.20
C ALA A 475 -17.79 -13.13 -38.94
N PHE A 476 -18.71 -14.06 -39.24
CA PHE A 476 -18.43 -15.26 -40.02
C PHE A 476 -18.11 -14.90 -41.49
N ALA A 477 -18.89 -13.99 -42.07
CA ALA A 477 -18.60 -13.49 -43.43
C ALA A 477 -17.19 -12.85 -43.50
N MET A 478 -16.84 -12.04 -42.52
CA MET A 478 -15.51 -11.43 -42.39
C MET A 478 -14.42 -12.48 -42.19
N MET A 479 -14.65 -13.53 -41.41
CA MET A 479 -13.75 -14.67 -41.24
C MET A 479 -13.43 -15.34 -42.57
N MET A 480 -14.47 -15.63 -43.38
CA MET A 480 -14.32 -16.27 -44.67
C MET A 480 -13.55 -15.39 -45.68
N GLU A 481 -13.82 -14.09 -45.70
CA GLU A 481 -13.11 -13.12 -46.52
C GLU A 481 -11.62 -13.03 -46.16
N GLN A 482 -11.32 -12.91 -44.84
CA GLN A 482 -9.93 -12.87 -44.38
C GLN A 482 -9.19 -14.19 -44.62
N GLY A 483 -9.86 -15.32 -44.47
CA GLY A 483 -9.30 -16.62 -44.81
C GLY A 483 -8.91 -16.70 -46.30
N LYS A 484 -9.78 -16.24 -47.18
CA LYS A 484 -9.49 -16.18 -48.65
C LYS A 484 -8.31 -15.27 -48.96
N GLN A 485 -8.21 -14.10 -48.33
CA GLN A 485 -7.07 -13.18 -48.47
C GLN A 485 -5.74 -13.80 -48.00
N LEU A 486 -5.78 -14.65 -47.00
CA LEU A 486 -4.62 -15.41 -46.50
C LEU A 486 -4.34 -16.71 -47.30
N GLY A 487 -5.10 -16.98 -48.37
CA GLY A 487 -4.93 -18.18 -49.20
C GLY A 487 -5.44 -19.48 -48.57
N LEU A 488 -6.31 -19.38 -47.53
CA LEU A 488 -6.88 -20.53 -46.85
C LEU A 488 -8.13 -21.03 -47.59
N ALA A 489 -8.22 -22.33 -47.84
CA ALA A 489 -9.42 -22.95 -48.38
C ALA A 489 -10.43 -23.19 -47.26
N GLY A 490 -11.55 -22.45 -47.28
CA GLY A 490 -12.72 -22.75 -46.45
C GLY A 490 -13.51 -23.93 -47.01
N ASN A 491 -14.11 -24.68 -46.09
CA ASN A 491 -15.09 -25.73 -46.50
C ASN A 491 -16.38 -25.08 -46.98
#